data_fb707b96526cf62d40daf5ef3e72d453
#
_entry.id   fb707b96526cf62d40daf5ef3e72d453
#
_cell.length_a   1.000
_cell.length_b   1.000
_cell.length_c   1.000
_cell.angle_alpha   90.00
_cell.angle_beta   90.00
_cell.angle_gamma   90.00
#
_symmetry.space_group_name_H-M   'P 1'
#
loop_
_entity.id
_entity.type
_entity.pdbx_description
1 polymer ?
#
loop_
_entity_poly.entity_id
_entity_poly.type
_entity_poly.pdbx_seq_one_letter_code
_entity_poly.pdbx_strand_id
1 'polypeptide(L)'
;MPLTLTRLDEKTEILIVEMGMTGFGEIDFLCQIAHPTHAIITGIGLVHAEYLGSQQGIARAKTELFRYLPESGAVALREKDRALVTPYLDECKANVIWCSDAADGGAVTSENVVLAAEKSSFDCHMPDATFHVELPFAGRHYVDNALLVTAVARAIDISVSDIQNGLGSAVSLSSSRMEMHPLAEDRLLINDCYNANPDSMIATLDVLAGYKPRPTIACLGNMYELGQYEVEGHAKVGRHLAERGIDWLICLGTLAEIIGEKR
;
A
#
# COMPACT_ATOMS: atom_id res chain seq x y z
N MET A 1 12.50 -13.26 3.09
CA MET A 1 12.08 -13.92 4.35
C MET A 1 13.19 -14.73 5.03
N PRO A 2 13.96 -15.66 4.43
CA PRO A 2 14.96 -16.47 5.17
C PRO A 2 15.96 -15.64 5.96
N LEU A 3 16.53 -14.59 5.37
CA LEU A 3 17.49 -13.70 6.06
C LEU A 3 16.86 -12.94 7.24
N THR A 4 15.58 -12.64 7.22
CA THR A 4 14.88 -12.01 8.33
C THR A 4 14.76 -12.98 9.51
N LEU A 5 14.43 -14.24 9.22
CA LEU A 5 14.31 -15.29 10.24
C LEU A 5 15.65 -15.59 10.93
N THR A 6 16.77 -15.53 10.20
CA THR A 6 18.11 -15.76 10.79
C THR A 6 18.57 -14.66 11.74
N ARG A 7 17.84 -13.52 11.82
CA ARG A 7 18.12 -12.41 12.76
C ARG A 7 17.35 -12.54 14.08
N LEU A 8 16.47 -13.53 14.21
CA LEU A 8 15.72 -13.77 15.45
C LEU A 8 16.64 -14.22 16.57
N ASP A 9 16.38 -13.70 17.76
CA ASP A 9 17.01 -14.08 18.99
C ASP A 9 15.96 -14.27 20.11
N GLU A 10 16.41 -14.67 21.31
CA GLU A 10 15.55 -14.91 22.47
C GLU A 10 14.83 -13.65 23.00
N LYS A 11 15.21 -12.45 22.52
CA LYS A 11 14.62 -11.17 22.92
C LYS A 11 13.59 -10.66 21.90
N THR A 12 13.44 -11.35 20.78
CA THR A 12 12.52 -10.96 19.74
C THR A 12 11.08 -11.23 20.18
N GLU A 13 10.28 -10.20 20.42
CA GLU A 13 8.88 -10.29 20.82
C GLU A 13 7.94 -10.28 19.61
N ILE A 14 8.28 -9.51 18.57
CA ILE A 14 7.46 -9.37 17.36
C ILE A 14 8.34 -9.55 16.13
N LEU A 15 7.90 -10.44 15.23
CA LEU A 15 8.50 -10.63 13.92
C LEU A 15 7.54 -10.11 12.85
N ILE A 16 8.01 -9.15 12.05
CA ILE A 16 7.28 -8.63 10.88
C ILE A 16 7.98 -9.14 9.63
N VAL A 17 7.23 -9.87 8.80
CA VAL A 17 7.75 -10.49 7.58
C VAL A 17 6.94 -10.05 6.37
N GLU A 18 7.60 -9.50 5.36
CA GLU A 18 6.98 -9.28 4.06
C GLU A 18 6.94 -10.58 3.27
N MET A 19 5.76 -10.91 2.75
CA MET A 19 5.52 -12.07 1.90
C MET A 19 5.07 -11.59 0.52
N GLY A 20 5.94 -11.76 -0.48
CA GLY A 20 5.63 -11.51 -1.88
C GLY A 20 5.28 -12.80 -2.59
N MET A 21 4.56 -12.71 -3.71
CA MET A 21 4.23 -13.83 -4.58
C MET A 21 4.17 -13.38 -6.05
N THR A 22 4.48 -14.29 -6.94
CA THR A 22 4.25 -14.21 -8.38
C THR A 22 3.32 -15.33 -8.86
N GLY A 23 3.16 -16.40 -8.08
CA GLY A 23 2.34 -17.58 -8.38
C GLY A 23 1.49 -18.05 -7.20
N PHE A 24 0.56 -18.95 -7.51
CA PHE A 24 -0.23 -19.64 -6.48
C PHE A 24 0.64 -20.59 -5.67
N GLY A 25 0.33 -20.74 -4.36
CA GLY A 25 1.04 -21.60 -3.43
C GLY A 25 2.30 -20.97 -2.83
N GLU A 26 2.74 -19.81 -3.29
CA GLU A 26 3.94 -19.16 -2.76
C GLU A 26 3.68 -18.55 -1.37
N ILE A 27 2.54 -17.89 -1.17
CA ILE A 27 2.13 -17.40 0.15
C ILE A 27 1.89 -18.59 1.10
N ASP A 28 1.24 -19.63 0.63
CA ASP A 28 1.04 -20.88 1.38
C ASP A 28 2.39 -21.44 1.89
N PHE A 29 3.37 -21.57 1.00
CA PHE A 29 4.71 -22.04 1.35
C PHE A 29 5.42 -21.13 2.38
N LEU A 30 5.31 -19.81 2.20
CA LEU A 30 5.89 -18.86 3.13
C LEU A 30 5.23 -18.91 4.52
N CYS A 31 3.92 -19.14 4.57
CA CYS A 31 3.19 -19.29 5.83
C CYS A 31 3.55 -20.58 6.57
N GLN A 32 3.86 -21.68 5.85
CA GLN A 32 4.36 -22.91 6.47
C GLN A 32 5.70 -22.72 7.20
N ILE A 33 6.48 -21.72 6.80
CA ILE A 33 7.76 -21.39 7.43
C ILE A 33 7.58 -20.37 8.56
N ALA A 34 6.79 -19.32 8.33
CA ALA A 34 6.68 -18.18 9.23
C ALA A 34 5.64 -18.37 10.34
N HIS A 35 4.66 -19.26 10.15
CA HIS A 35 3.55 -19.50 11.08
C HIS A 35 2.91 -18.18 11.57
N PRO A 36 2.35 -17.34 10.67
CA PRO A 36 1.83 -16.02 11.04
C PRO A 36 0.67 -16.14 12.02
N THR A 37 0.65 -15.30 13.03
CA THR A 37 -0.46 -15.16 13.97
C THR A 37 -1.39 -14.02 13.58
N HIS A 38 -0.84 -12.98 12.97
CA HIS A 38 -1.54 -11.80 12.49
C HIS A 38 -1.09 -11.46 11.08
N ALA A 39 -1.93 -10.76 10.33
CA ALA A 39 -1.59 -10.40 8.96
C ALA A 39 -2.14 -9.04 8.53
N ILE A 40 -1.49 -8.46 7.54
CA ILE A 40 -1.97 -7.30 6.79
C ILE A 40 -1.94 -7.65 5.31
N ILE A 41 -3.06 -7.49 4.60
CA ILE A 41 -3.07 -7.44 3.14
C ILE A 41 -3.16 -5.96 2.76
N THR A 42 -2.05 -5.40 2.29
CA THR A 42 -1.93 -3.98 1.99
C THR A 42 -2.77 -3.52 0.80
N GLY A 43 -3.23 -4.45 -0.03
CA GLY A 43 -4.14 -4.19 -1.13
C GLY A 43 -4.08 -5.28 -2.20
N ILE A 44 -5.11 -5.29 -3.06
CA ILE A 44 -5.25 -6.22 -4.18
C ILE A 44 -5.31 -5.37 -5.46
N GLY A 45 -4.13 -4.95 -5.93
CA GLY A 45 -3.94 -4.24 -7.20
C GLY A 45 -3.67 -5.20 -8.35
N LEU A 46 -3.33 -4.66 -9.54
CA LEU A 46 -3.01 -5.45 -10.74
C LEU A 46 -1.55 -5.91 -10.84
N VAL A 47 -0.79 -5.85 -9.74
CA VAL A 47 0.61 -6.32 -9.71
C VAL A 47 0.63 -7.84 -9.89
N HIS A 48 1.52 -8.35 -10.76
CA HIS A 48 1.64 -9.79 -11.10
C HIS A 48 0.40 -10.38 -11.81
N ALA A 49 -0.46 -9.54 -12.42
CA ALA A 49 -1.64 -10.01 -13.15
C ALA A 49 -1.28 -10.91 -14.34
N GLU A 50 -0.09 -10.76 -14.90
CA GLU A 50 0.44 -11.64 -15.96
C GLU A 50 0.47 -13.11 -15.53
N TYR A 51 0.88 -13.39 -14.29
CA TYR A 51 1.03 -14.76 -13.77
C TYR A 51 -0.24 -15.30 -13.12
N LEU A 52 -1.03 -14.43 -12.50
CA LEU A 52 -2.23 -14.79 -11.74
C LEU A 52 -3.53 -14.58 -12.53
N GLY A 53 -3.43 -14.06 -13.75
CA GLY A 53 -4.50 -13.95 -14.75
C GLY A 53 -5.48 -12.80 -14.51
N SER A 54 -5.77 -12.44 -13.25
CA SER A 54 -6.76 -11.41 -12.93
C SER A 54 -6.59 -10.89 -11.51
N GLN A 55 -7.25 -9.77 -11.19
CA GLN A 55 -7.32 -9.25 -9.82
C GLN A 55 -7.94 -10.26 -8.85
N GLN A 56 -8.90 -11.08 -9.30
CA GLN A 56 -9.45 -12.18 -8.51
C GLN A 56 -8.40 -13.28 -8.25
N GLY A 57 -7.53 -13.59 -9.23
CA GLY A 57 -6.40 -14.50 -9.05
C GLY A 57 -5.39 -13.97 -8.01
N ILE A 58 -5.12 -12.66 -8.05
CA ILE A 58 -4.26 -12.00 -7.05
C ILE A 58 -4.90 -12.06 -5.65
N ALA A 59 -6.22 -11.84 -5.54
CA ALA A 59 -6.94 -11.99 -4.28
C ALA A 59 -6.80 -13.42 -3.75
N ARG A 60 -7.04 -14.43 -4.59
CA ARG A 60 -6.89 -15.84 -4.23
C ARG A 60 -5.48 -16.16 -3.72
N ALA A 61 -4.44 -15.71 -4.41
CA ALA A 61 -3.05 -15.95 -3.99
C ALA A 61 -2.74 -15.28 -2.65
N LYS A 62 -3.14 -14.02 -2.47
CA LYS A 62 -2.90 -13.28 -1.22
C LYS A 62 -3.68 -13.85 -0.03
N THR A 63 -4.87 -14.41 -0.25
CA THR A 63 -5.70 -14.98 0.82
C THR A 63 -5.31 -16.40 1.22
N GLU A 64 -4.34 -17.04 0.56
CA GLU A 64 -3.75 -18.32 0.99
C GLU A 64 -3.30 -18.29 2.45
N LEU A 65 -2.86 -17.13 2.96
CA LEU A 65 -2.47 -16.95 4.35
C LEU A 65 -3.60 -17.19 5.37
N PHE A 66 -4.88 -17.07 4.96
CA PHE A 66 -6.03 -17.18 5.88
C PHE A 66 -6.08 -18.51 6.63
N ARG A 67 -5.69 -19.60 5.97
CA ARG A 67 -5.65 -20.96 6.55
C ARG A 67 -4.68 -21.13 7.71
N TYR A 68 -3.69 -20.22 7.81
CA TYR A 68 -2.62 -20.28 8.79
C TYR A 68 -2.87 -19.39 10.01
N LEU A 69 -3.83 -18.47 9.91
CA LEU A 69 -4.15 -17.56 11.00
C LEU A 69 -4.99 -18.28 12.07
N PRO A 70 -4.56 -18.27 13.35
CA PRO A 70 -5.32 -18.87 14.44
C PRO A 70 -6.57 -18.04 14.77
N GLU A 71 -7.52 -18.63 15.48
CA GLU A 71 -8.73 -17.95 15.99
C GLU A 71 -8.40 -16.74 16.90
N SER A 72 -7.28 -16.80 17.61
CA SER A 72 -6.78 -15.71 18.44
C SER A 72 -6.08 -14.59 17.67
N GLY A 73 -5.88 -14.77 16.35
CA GLY A 73 -5.20 -13.82 15.51
C GLY A 73 -6.13 -12.79 14.89
N ALA A 74 -5.54 -11.88 14.08
CA ALA A 74 -6.30 -10.91 13.31
C ALA A 74 -5.69 -10.69 11.93
N VAL A 75 -6.53 -10.28 10.98
CA VAL A 75 -6.10 -9.81 9.66
C VAL A 75 -6.74 -8.47 9.34
N ALA A 76 -5.89 -7.48 8.99
CA ALA A 76 -6.35 -6.18 8.54
C ALA A 76 -6.44 -6.14 7.02
N LEU A 77 -7.57 -5.66 6.51
CA LEU A 77 -7.93 -5.62 5.10
C LEU A 77 -8.52 -4.25 4.76
N ARG A 78 -8.36 -3.82 3.51
CA ARG A 78 -9.04 -2.61 3.01
C ARG A 78 -10.49 -2.92 2.65
N GLU A 79 -11.42 -2.08 3.07
CA GLU A 79 -12.84 -2.19 2.75
C GLU A 79 -13.08 -2.25 1.22
N LYS A 80 -12.35 -1.45 0.45
CA LYS A 80 -12.46 -1.45 -1.02
C LYS A 80 -12.13 -2.80 -1.68
N ASP A 81 -11.38 -3.66 -1.01
CA ASP A 81 -11.02 -4.99 -1.50
C ASP A 81 -12.00 -6.09 -1.03
N ARG A 82 -13.05 -5.72 -0.25
CA ARG A 82 -14.01 -6.65 0.36
C ARG A 82 -14.62 -7.61 -0.66
N ALA A 83 -15.10 -7.11 -1.79
CA ALA A 83 -15.73 -7.94 -2.81
C ALA A 83 -14.79 -9.01 -3.39
N LEU A 84 -13.48 -8.70 -3.48
CA LEU A 84 -12.45 -9.62 -3.97
C LEU A 84 -12.07 -10.68 -2.94
N VAL A 85 -12.12 -10.32 -1.65
CA VAL A 85 -11.70 -11.18 -0.53
C VAL A 85 -12.82 -12.06 0.00
N THR A 86 -14.07 -11.58 -0.06
CA THR A 86 -15.26 -12.30 0.47
C THR A 86 -15.32 -13.78 0.09
N PRO A 87 -15.01 -14.21 -1.16
CA PRO A 87 -15.07 -15.63 -1.53
C PRO A 87 -14.13 -16.56 -0.74
N TYR A 88 -13.16 -16.00 -0.02
CA TYR A 88 -12.12 -16.76 0.69
C TYR A 88 -12.21 -16.62 2.22
N LEU A 89 -13.17 -15.84 2.73
CA LEU A 89 -13.31 -15.58 4.17
C LEU A 89 -13.65 -16.83 4.99
N ASP A 90 -14.30 -17.80 4.40
CA ASP A 90 -14.63 -19.08 5.10
C ASP A 90 -13.37 -19.89 5.50
N GLU A 91 -12.22 -19.59 4.87
CA GLU A 91 -10.93 -20.20 5.23
C GLU A 91 -10.23 -19.44 6.37
N CYS A 92 -10.70 -18.22 6.75
CA CYS A 92 -10.10 -17.39 7.76
C CYS A 92 -10.77 -17.61 9.13
N LYS A 93 -10.03 -18.15 10.09
CA LYS A 93 -10.50 -18.29 11.47
C LYS A 93 -10.22 -17.06 12.34
N ALA A 94 -9.27 -16.21 11.90
CA ALA A 94 -8.87 -15.02 12.60
C ALA A 94 -9.93 -13.92 12.53
N ASN A 95 -9.86 -12.95 13.46
CA ASN A 95 -10.69 -11.75 13.41
C ASN A 95 -10.34 -10.90 12.18
N VAL A 96 -11.33 -10.63 11.33
CA VAL A 96 -11.17 -9.80 10.12
C VAL A 96 -11.51 -8.36 10.46
N ILE A 97 -10.51 -7.47 10.32
CA ILE A 97 -10.64 -6.04 10.61
C ILE A 97 -10.61 -5.26 9.31
N TRP A 98 -11.73 -4.64 8.96
CA TRP A 98 -11.86 -3.81 7.77
C TRP A 98 -11.46 -2.37 8.06
N CYS A 99 -10.62 -1.80 7.17
CA CYS A 99 -10.09 -0.45 7.26
C CYS A 99 -10.50 0.38 6.05
N SER A 100 -10.98 1.62 6.28
CA SER A 100 -11.49 2.49 5.21
C SER A 100 -11.49 3.97 5.59
N ASP A 101 -12.03 4.80 4.72
CA ASP A 101 -12.56 6.11 5.10
C ASP A 101 -13.81 5.96 5.98
N ALA A 102 -14.07 6.94 6.83
CA ALA A 102 -15.25 6.94 7.70
C ALA A 102 -16.57 6.83 6.92
N ALA A 103 -16.62 7.40 5.71
CA ALA A 103 -17.78 7.36 4.83
C ALA A 103 -18.10 5.95 4.29
N ASP A 104 -17.08 5.09 4.14
CA ASP A 104 -17.23 3.75 3.56
C ASP A 104 -17.57 2.68 4.61
N GLY A 105 -17.47 3.03 5.90
CA GLY A 105 -17.68 2.11 7.02
C GLY A 105 -16.51 1.15 7.20
N GLY A 106 -16.21 0.78 8.42
CA GLY A 106 -15.10 -0.12 8.77
C GLY A 106 -14.90 -0.11 10.28
N ALA A 107 -14.08 -1.04 10.77
CA ALA A 107 -13.75 -1.09 12.18
C ALA A 107 -12.64 -0.08 12.55
N VAL A 108 -11.75 0.23 11.62
CA VAL A 108 -10.71 1.26 11.77
C VAL A 108 -10.82 2.22 10.58
N THR A 109 -11.08 3.50 10.86
CA THR A 109 -11.38 4.46 9.79
C THR A 109 -10.58 5.75 9.94
N SER A 110 -10.42 6.48 8.82
CA SER A 110 -9.85 7.82 8.79
C SER A 110 -10.91 8.87 8.51
N GLU A 111 -10.82 9.99 9.21
CA GLU A 111 -11.62 11.19 8.98
C GLU A 111 -10.71 12.43 8.97
N ASN A 112 -11.19 13.56 8.46
CA ASN A 112 -10.46 14.83 8.42
C ASN A 112 -9.06 14.70 7.78
N VAL A 113 -8.95 13.90 6.71
CA VAL A 113 -7.68 13.62 6.06
C VAL A 113 -7.15 14.86 5.35
N VAL A 114 -5.94 15.28 5.73
CA VAL A 114 -5.20 16.37 5.09
C VAL A 114 -3.95 15.77 4.44
N LEU A 115 -3.84 15.93 3.11
CA LEU A 115 -2.69 15.50 2.34
C LEU A 115 -1.87 16.74 1.95
N ALA A 116 -0.76 16.95 2.65
CA ALA A 116 0.21 17.98 2.30
C ALA A 116 1.33 17.39 1.43
N ALA A 117 2.17 18.25 0.88
CA ALA A 117 3.22 17.86 -0.05
C ALA A 117 4.27 16.89 0.56
N GLU A 118 4.53 16.99 1.86
CA GLU A 118 5.57 16.20 2.54
C GLU A 118 5.03 15.32 3.67
N LYS A 119 3.81 15.57 4.12
CA LYS A 119 3.19 14.85 5.23
C LYS A 119 1.69 14.68 5.02
N SER A 120 1.12 13.76 5.76
CA SER A 120 -0.34 13.57 5.83
C SER A 120 -0.78 13.61 7.28
N SER A 121 -2.02 14.04 7.55
CA SER A 121 -2.63 13.93 8.87
C SER A 121 -4.09 13.51 8.75
N PHE A 122 -4.62 12.87 9.80
CA PHE A 122 -5.99 12.41 9.85
C PHE A 122 -6.41 12.08 11.28
N ASP A 123 -7.69 12.00 11.51
CA ASP A 123 -8.26 11.46 12.74
C ASP A 123 -8.55 9.98 12.51
N CYS A 124 -7.93 9.12 13.34
CA CYS A 124 -8.13 7.68 13.32
C CYS A 124 -9.23 7.30 14.32
N HIS A 125 -10.25 6.61 13.83
CA HIS A 125 -11.35 6.10 14.65
C HIS A 125 -11.29 4.59 14.74
N MET A 126 -11.41 4.07 15.95
CA MET A 126 -11.53 2.65 16.28
C MET A 126 -12.73 2.46 17.22
N PRO A 127 -13.23 1.23 17.43
CA PRO A 127 -14.36 0.99 18.34
C PRO A 127 -14.15 1.50 19.77
N ASP A 128 -12.90 1.54 20.24
CA ASP A 128 -12.52 1.86 21.61
C ASP A 128 -11.75 3.18 21.75
N ALA A 129 -11.37 3.85 20.65
CA ALA A 129 -10.60 5.09 20.70
C ALA A 129 -10.70 5.94 19.44
N THR A 130 -10.47 7.23 19.60
CA THR A 130 -10.24 8.20 18.52
C THR A 130 -8.99 9.00 18.83
N PHE A 131 -8.09 9.16 17.88
CA PHE A 131 -6.85 9.92 18.05
C PHE A 131 -6.36 10.53 16.75
N HIS A 132 -5.66 11.66 16.87
CA HIS A 132 -5.08 12.34 15.73
C HIS A 132 -3.73 11.72 15.36
N VAL A 133 -3.48 11.56 14.05
CA VAL A 133 -2.23 11.02 13.50
C VAL A 133 -1.60 12.05 12.57
N GLU A 134 -0.31 12.34 12.78
CA GLU A 134 0.55 13.01 11.81
C GLU A 134 1.53 11.98 11.24
N LEU A 135 1.50 11.78 9.92
CA LEU A 135 2.44 10.89 9.22
C LEU A 135 3.53 11.72 8.54
N PRO A 136 4.80 11.38 8.69
CA PRO A 136 5.90 12.04 7.99
C PRO A 136 6.02 11.59 6.51
N PHE A 137 4.89 11.28 5.89
CA PHE A 137 4.79 10.82 4.50
C PHE A 137 3.62 11.50 3.79
N ALA A 138 3.84 11.87 2.54
CA ALA A 138 2.81 12.42 1.66
C ALA A 138 2.02 11.32 0.95
N GLY A 139 0.71 11.49 0.84
CA GLY A 139 -0.14 10.67 -0.01
C GLY A 139 -1.12 9.77 0.74
N ARG A 140 -2.28 9.58 0.10
CA ARG A 140 -3.40 8.82 0.63
C ARG A 140 -3.04 7.36 0.98
N HIS A 141 -2.20 6.72 0.19
CA HIS A 141 -1.79 5.34 0.40
C HIS A 141 -1.07 5.11 1.73
N TYR A 142 -0.36 6.12 2.26
CA TYR A 142 0.24 6.04 3.59
C TYR A 142 -0.81 6.12 4.70
N VAL A 143 -1.87 6.92 4.52
CA VAL A 143 -3.01 6.93 5.45
C VAL A 143 -3.68 5.56 5.48
N ASP A 144 -3.97 4.97 4.30
CA ASP A 144 -4.56 3.63 4.20
C ASP A 144 -3.69 2.56 4.88
N ASN A 145 -2.36 2.62 4.68
CA ASN A 145 -1.44 1.69 5.32
C ASN A 145 -1.37 1.91 6.85
N ALA A 146 -1.45 3.16 7.32
CA ALA A 146 -1.47 3.47 8.74
C ALA A 146 -2.71 2.90 9.44
N LEU A 147 -3.87 2.89 8.78
CA LEU A 147 -5.09 2.24 9.31
C LEU A 147 -4.89 0.74 9.47
N LEU A 148 -4.30 0.06 8.48
CA LEU A 148 -4.00 -1.36 8.53
C LEU A 148 -3.03 -1.70 9.67
N VAL A 149 -1.97 -0.90 9.82
CA VAL A 149 -0.99 -1.04 10.91
C VAL A 149 -1.68 -0.82 12.26
N THR A 150 -2.51 0.21 12.39
CA THR A 150 -3.27 0.50 13.61
C THR A 150 -4.16 -0.68 14.00
N ALA A 151 -4.87 -1.27 13.03
CA ALA A 151 -5.75 -2.40 13.26
C ALA A 151 -5.01 -3.61 13.85
N VAL A 152 -3.87 -3.98 13.27
CA VAL A 152 -3.09 -5.13 13.74
C VAL A 152 -2.35 -4.81 15.04
N ALA A 153 -1.77 -3.61 15.17
CA ALA A 153 -1.10 -3.19 16.40
C ALA A 153 -2.07 -3.23 17.60
N ARG A 154 -3.30 -2.79 17.39
CA ARG A 154 -4.34 -2.84 18.42
C ARG A 154 -4.77 -4.27 18.75
N ALA A 155 -4.81 -5.17 17.75
CA ALA A 155 -5.14 -6.58 17.94
C ALA A 155 -4.07 -7.36 18.76
N ILE A 156 -2.85 -6.84 18.85
CA ILE A 156 -1.76 -7.36 19.69
C ILE A 156 -1.52 -6.50 20.95
N ASP A 157 -2.53 -5.78 21.38
CA ASP A 157 -2.55 -4.99 22.62
C ASP A 157 -1.55 -3.83 22.72
N ILE A 158 -1.03 -3.32 21.59
CA ILE A 158 -0.23 -2.09 21.58
C ILE A 158 -1.12 -0.91 21.99
N SER A 159 -0.62 -0.07 22.88
CA SER A 159 -1.39 1.08 23.39
C SER A 159 -1.63 2.13 22.28
N VAL A 160 -2.74 2.87 22.38
CA VAL A 160 -3.05 3.95 21.43
C VAL A 160 -1.94 4.99 21.36
N SER A 161 -1.34 5.32 22.51
CA SER A 161 -0.22 6.27 22.58
C SER A 161 1.02 5.75 21.85
N ASP A 162 1.33 4.46 21.95
CA ASP A 162 2.47 3.87 21.26
C ASP A 162 2.22 3.77 19.75
N ILE A 163 0.99 3.44 19.34
CA ILE A 163 0.59 3.46 17.92
C ILE A 163 0.73 4.87 17.36
N GLN A 164 0.19 5.87 18.03
CA GLN A 164 0.28 7.28 17.60
C GLN A 164 1.74 7.74 17.48
N ASN A 165 2.55 7.47 18.49
CA ASN A 165 3.98 7.82 18.50
C ASN A 165 4.76 7.07 17.40
N GLY A 166 4.49 5.78 17.22
CA GLY A 166 5.12 4.96 16.19
C GLY A 166 4.81 5.44 14.77
N LEU A 167 3.55 5.78 14.50
CA LEU A 167 3.13 6.35 13.21
C LEU A 167 3.77 7.72 12.96
N GLY A 168 3.80 8.60 13.96
CA GLY A 168 4.38 9.95 13.86
C GLY A 168 5.90 9.96 13.73
N SER A 169 6.58 8.92 14.20
CA SER A 169 8.04 8.76 14.12
C SER A 169 8.50 7.80 13.03
N ALA A 170 7.59 7.33 12.17
CA ALA A 170 7.91 6.39 11.11
C ALA A 170 8.92 6.97 10.10
N VAL A 171 9.83 6.13 9.64
CA VAL A 171 10.83 6.49 8.63
C VAL A 171 10.78 5.51 7.47
N SER A 172 11.02 5.99 6.25
CA SER A 172 11.17 5.10 5.11
C SER A 172 12.53 4.40 5.19
N LEU A 173 12.52 3.08 5.19
CA LEU A 173 13.72 2.24 5.16
C LEU A 173 14.06 1.75 3.75
N SER A 174 13.19 2.00 2.79
CA SER A 174 13.35 1.54 1.40
C SER A 174 13.82 2.67 0.52
N SER A 175 14.93 2.49 -0.18
CA SER A 175 15.37 3.40 -1.23
C SER A 175 14.43 3.35 -2.43
N SER A 176 14.36 4.45 -3.19
CA SER A 176 13.56 4.57 -4.41
C SER A 176 12.05 4.32 -4.24
N ARG A 177 11.51 4.57 -3.03
CA ARG A 177 10.07 4.56 -2.73
C ARG A 177 9.68 5.91 -2.12
N MET A 178 9.06 6.78 -2.93
CA MET A 178 8.68 8.15 -2.53
C MET A 178 9.82 8.92 -1.84
N GLU A 179 11.05 8.70 -2.29
CA GLU A 179 12.24 9.31 -1.70
C GLU A 179 12.38 10.76 -2.17
N MET A 180 12.40 11.68 -1.22
CA MET A 180 12.44 13.12 -1.49
C MET A 180 13.87 13.65 -1.49
N HIS A 181 14.34 14.18 -2.63
CA HIS A 181 15.67 14.75 -2.77
C HIS A 181 15.58 16.25 -3.08
N PRO A 182 15.85 17.13 -2.10
CA PRO A 182 15.99 18.56 -2.37
C PRO A 182 17.16 18.81 -3.34
N LEU A 183 16.90 19.59 -4.37
CA LEU A 183 17.89 20.01 -5.36
C LEU A 183 18.12 21.53 -5.27
N ALA A 184 19.16 22.01 -5.97
CA ALA A 184 19.42 23.44 -6.07
C ALA A 184 18.23 24.22 -6.69
N GLU A 185 18.17 25.53 -6.44
CA GLU A 185 17.15 26.44 -7.00
C GLU A 185 15.72 26.06 -6.61
N ASP A 186 15.52 25.65 -5.36
CA ASP A 186 14.20 25.27 -4.82
C ASP A 186 13.48 24.17 -5.64
N ARG A 187 14.23 23.26 -6.23
CA ARG A 187 13.72 22.09 -6.96
C ARG A 187 13.66 20.88 -6.05
N LEU A 188 12.74 19.97 -6.33
CA LEU A 188 12.59 18.71 -5.61
C LEU A 188 12.50 17.56 -6.61
N LEU A 189 13.26 16.50 -6.37
CA LEU A 189 13.13 15.21 -7.05
C LEU A 189 12.40 14.24 -6.14
N ILE A 190 11.31 13.66 -6.63
CA ILE A 190 10.61 12.54 -6.00
C ILE A 190 11.05 11.27 -6.73
N ASN A 191 11.81 10.42 -6.05
CA ASN A 191 12.29 9.14 -6.58
C ASN A 191 11.38 8.01 -6.09
N ASP A 192 10.58 7.44 -6.99
CA ASP A 192 9.67 6.32 -6.74
C ASP A 192 9.84 5.22 -7.81
N CYS A 193 11.08 4.91 -8.16
CA CYS A 193 11.41 4.03 -9.28
C CYS A 193 11.76 2.57 -8.87
N TYR A 194 11.44 2.15 -7.65
CA TYR A 194 11.66 0.76 -7.22
C TYR A 194 10.84 -0.24 -8.03
N ASN A 195 9.56 0.05 -8.23
CA ASN A 195 8.63 -0.71 -9.06
C ASN A 195 7.48 0.20 -9.53
N ALA A 196 6.83 -0.17 -10.62
CA ALA A 196 5.75 0.60 -11.20
C ALA A 196 4.52 -0.27 -11.48
N ASN A 197 3.36 0.22 -11.06
CA ASN A 197 2.05 -0.32 -11.42
C ASN A 197 1.04 0.85 -11.48
N PRO A 198 -0.16 0.64 -12.06
CA PRO A 198 -1.11 1.74 -12.23
C PRO A 198 -1.47 2.46 -10.92
N ASP A 199 -1.68 1.72 -9.84
CA ASP A 199 -2.13 2.29 -8.57
C ASP A 199 -0.99 3.05 -7.85
N SER A 200 0.26 2.54 -7.90
CA SER A 200 1.40 3.24 -7.31
C SER A 200 1.75 4.51 -8.10
N MET A 201 1.76 4.44 -9.44
CA MET A 201 2.01 5.62 -10.27
C MET A 201 0.96 6.71 -10.04
N ILE A 202 -0.32 6.36 -9.97
CA ILE A 202 -1.41 7.28 -9.65
C ILE A 202 -1.18 7.94 -8.29
N ALA A 203 -0.84 7.17 -7.28
CA ALA A 203 -0.58 7.70 -5.94
C ALA A 203 0.60 8.70 -5.92
N THR A 204 1.67 8.41 -6.66
CA THR A 204 2.83 9.30 -6.78
C THR A 204 2.49 10.57 -7.59
N LEU A 205 1.68 10.46 -8.64
CA LEU A 205 1.20 11.62 -9.42
C LEU A 205 0.31 12.53 -8.58
N ASP A 206 -0.49 11.99 -7.67
CA ASP A 206 -1.29 12.77 -6.72
C ASP A 206 -0.41 13.60 -5.78
N VAL A 207 0.67 12.99 -5.27
CA VAL A 207 1.67 13.71 -4.47
C VAL A 207 2.36 14.79 -5.29
N LEU A 208 2.80 14.48 -6.51
CA LEU A 208 3.43 15.46 -7.42
C LEU A 208 2.49 16.66 -7.70
N ALA A 209 1.21 16.39 -7.94
CA ALA A 209 0.20 17.43 -8.15
C ALA A 209 0.01 18.33 -6.92
N GLY A 210 0.27 17.86 -5.71
CA GLY A 210 0.23 18.63 -4.47
C GLY A 210 1.26 19.75 -4.39
N TYR A 211 2.27 19.75 -5.26
CA TYR A 211 3.30 20.81 -5.33
C TYR A 211 2.89 22.02 -6.19
N LYS A 212 1.74 21.99 -6.85
CA LYS A 212 1.25 23.13 -7.60
C LYS A 212 1.06 24.38 -6.70
N PRO A 213 1.33 25.60 -7.19
CA PRO A 213 1.51 25.98 -8.60
C PRO A 213 2.95 25.87 -9.15
N ARG A 214 3.88 25.18 -8.47
CA ARG A 214 5.21 24.92 -9.02
C ARG A 214 5.10 24.11 -10.32
N PRO A 215 5.95 24.35 -11.33
CA PRO A 215 5.99 23.50 -12.52
C PRO A 215 6.30 22.06 -12.15
N THR A 216 5.53 21.12 -12.69
CA THR A 216 5.61 19.70 -12.40
C THR A 216 6.04 18.89 -13.62
N ILE A 217 6.98 17.98 -13.44
CA ILE A 217 7.51 17.10 -14.48
C ILE A 217 7.39 15.65 -14.00
N ALA A 218 6.70 14.81 -14.75
CA ALA A 218 6.66 13.37 -14.53
C ALA A 218 7.57 12.66 -15.54
N CYS A 219 8.50 11.83 -15.04
CA CYS A 219 9.32 10.92 -15.85
C CYS A 219 8.84 9.49 -15.57
N LEU A 220 8.13 8.89 -16.53
CA LEU A 220 7.46 7.61 -16.33
C LEU A 220 7.99 6.55 -17.29
N GLY A 221 8.25 5.35 -16.76
CA GLY A 221 8.68 4.19 -17.51
C GLY A 221 7.56 3.19 -17.79
N ASN A 222 7.91 2.07 -18.41
CA ASN A 222 6.99 0.95 -18.60
C ASN A 222 6.58 0.35 -17.25
N MET A 223 5.33 -0.10 -17.19
CA MET A 223 4.84 -1.00 -16.14
C MET A 223 4.85 -2.43 -16.68
N TYR A 224 5.50 -3.33 -15.97
CA TYR A 224 5.63 -4.74 -16.36
C TYR A 224 4.68 -5.63 -15.56
N GLU A 225 4.55 -6.89 -15.96
CA GLU A 225 3.77 -7.95 -15.30
C GLU A 225 2.26 -7.66 -15.19
N LEU A 226 1.74 -6.79 -16.05
CA LEU A 226 0.31 -6.47 -16.12
C LEU A 226 -0.47 -7.45 -17.03
N GLY A 227 0.22 -8.21 -17.92
CA GLY A 227 -0.38 -9.13 -18.85
C GLY A 227 -1.47 -8.47 -19.71
N GLN A 228 -2.67 -9.01 -19.73
CA GLN A 228 -3.79 -8.45 -20.52
C GLN A 228 -4.21 -7.01 -20.13
N TYR A 229 -3.76 -6.50 -18.98
CA TYR A 229 -4.07 -5.15 -18.51
C TYR A 229 -3.00 -4.11 -18.89
N GLU A 230 -2.00 -4.49 -19.66
CA GLU A 230 -0.84 -3.65 -19.99
C GLU A 230 -1.24 -2.34 -20.65
N VAL A 231 -2.03 -2.41 -21.73
CA VAL A 231 -2.51 -1.22 -22.44
C VAL A 231 -3.41 -0.36 -21.58
N GLU A 232 -4.41 -0.97 -20.92
CA GLU A 232 -5.37 -0.23 -20.10
C GLU A 232 -4.73 0.36 -18.84
N GLY A 233 -3.76 -0.35 -18.22
CA GLY A 233 -3.01 0.15 -17.07
C GLY A 233 -2.24 1.43 -17.40
N HIS A 234 -1.51 1.45 -18.53
CA HIS A 234 -0.80 2.64 -19.00
C HIS A 234 -1.76 3.76 -19.38
N ALA A 235 -2.87 3.44 -20.07
CA ALA A 235 -3.89 4.42 -20.43
C ALA A 235 -4.58 5.05 -19.20
N LYS A 236 -4.80 4.28 -18.13
CA LYS A 236 -5.35 4.76 -16.85
C LYS A 236 -4.45 5.81 -16.22
N VAL A 237 -3.13 5.56 -16.20
CA VAL A 237 -2.14 6.52 -15.68
C VAL A 237 -2.11 7.81 -16.51
N GLY A 238 -2.18 7.70 -17.84
CA GLY A 238 -2.21 8.86 -18.76
C GLY A 238 -3.43 9.76 -18.51
N ARG A 239 -4.63 9.18 -18.41
CA ARG A 239 -5.84 9.92 -18.07
C ARG A 239 -5.73 10.64 -16.72
N HIS A 240 -5.25 9.93 -15.71
CA HIS A 240 -5.06 10.52 -14.36
C HIS A 240 -4.06 11.67 -14.37
N LEU A 241 -2.95 11.52 -15.09
CA LEU A 241 -1.94 12.58 -15.25
C LEU A 241 -2.54 13.85 -15.89
N ALA A 242 -3.41 13.69 -16.91
CA ALA A 242 -4.14 14.79 -17.53
C ALA A 242 -5.09 15.46 -16.53
N GLU A 243 -5.89 14.70 -15.80
CA GLU A 243 -6.82 15.18 -14.77
C GLU A 243 -6.11 15.98 -13.67
N ARG A 244 -4.91 15.56 -13.28
CA ARG A 244 -4.07 16.27 -12.29
C ARG A 244 -3.35 17.49 -12.87
N GLY A 245 -3.37 17.64 -14.19
CA GLY A 245 -2.77 18.78 -14.89
C GLY A 245 -1.26 18.87 -14.68
N ILE A 246 -0.54 17.77 -14.67
CA ILE A 246 0.92 17.76 -14.63
C ILE A 246 1.47 18.43 -15.88
N ASP A 247 2.42 19.37 -15.74
CA ASP A 247 2.81 20.28 -16.83
C ASP A 247 3.62 19.58 -17.92
N TRP A 248 4.52 18.66 -17.53
CA TRP A 248 5.40 17.97 -18.46
C TRP A 248 5.42 16.48 -18.18
N LEU A 249 5.47 15.70 -19.26
CA LEU A 249 5.61 14.24 -19.22
C LEU A 249 6.79 13.81 -20.10
N ILE A 250 7.66 12.98 -19.54
CA ILE A 250 8.72 12.27 -20.25
C ILE A 250 8.40 10.79 -20.15
N CYS A 251 8.21 10.13 -21.29
CA CYS A 251 7.97 8.68 -21.34
C CYS A 251 9.27 7.94 -21.71
N LEU A 252 9.57 6.87 -21.00
CA LEU A 252 10.70 5.99 -21.28
C LEU A 252 10.21 4.57 -21.53
N GLY A 253 10.33 4.13 -22.78
CA GLY A 253 9.90 2.80 -23.23
C GLY A 253 8.58 2.83 -24.00
N THR A 254 8.37 1.81 -24.84
CA THR A 254 7.27 1.73 -25.81
C THR A 254 5.88 1.68 -25.18
N LEU A 255 5.75 1.02 -24.02
CA LEU A 255 4.48 0.97 -23.30
C LEU A 255 4.16 2.31 -22.60
N ALA A 256 5.20 3.01 -22.13
CA ALA A 256 5.04 4.32 -21.52
C ALA A 256 4.55 5.37 -22.54
N GLU A 257 4.74 5.18 -23.84
CA GLU A 257 4.18 6.04 -24.89
C GLU A 257 2.65 6.11 -24.82
N ILE A 258 2.00 5.01 -24.42
CA ILE A 258 0.54 4.92 -24.23
C ILE A 258 0.07 5.94 -23.18
N ILE A 259 0.88 6.19 -22.12
CA ILE A 259 0.58 7.22 -21.11
C ILE A 259 0.52 8.59 -21.78
N GLY A 260 1.48 8.89 -22.65
CA GLY A 260 1.54 10.17 -23.38
C GLY A 260 0.38 10.37 -24.35
N GLU A 261 -0.07 9.31 -25.03
CA GLU A 261 -1.20 9.36 -25.97
C GLU A 261 -2.55 9.64 -25.29
N LYS A 262 -2.68 9.34 -24.00
CA LYS A 262 -3.92 9.46 -23.22
C LYS A 262 -3.92 10.65 -22.25
N ARG A 263 -2.83 11.42 -22.23
CA ARG A 263 -2.68 12.66 -21.46
C ARG A 263 -3.63 13.77 -21.92
#